data_39919fc6c271582ac59488ef87a0fe52
#
_entry.id   39919fc6c271582ac59488ef87a0fe52
#
_cell.length_a   1.000
_cell.length_b   1.000
_cell.length_c   1.000
_cell.angle_alpha   90.00
_cell.angle_beta   90.00
_cell.angle_gamma   90.00
#
_symmetry.space_group_name_H-M   'P 1'
#
loop_
_entity.id
_entity.type
_entity.pdbx_description
1 polymer ?
#
loop_
_entity_poly.entity_id
_entity_poly.type
_entity_poly.pdbx_seq_one_letter_code
_entity_poly.pdbx_strand_id
1 'polypeptide(L)'
;MNKILNYIVVFFLFALVSCDYKPILNYKNYQFSLNVDKISGDEKINSIIINKFNNLKGNEKQYFINLSSKKEKNIISKDSKGDPVIFELIINVDYNVKKNGEKIIENNINRKTTYNNISDKFELENYENTVINNLSTNISDRIIFSISELNEW
;
A
#
# COMPACT_ATOMS: atom_id res chain seq x y z
N MET A 1 -33.41 -28.49 -35.01
CA MET A 1 -32.58 -27.27 -34.93
C MET A 1 -32.29 -26.80 -33.49
N ASN A 2 -33.12 -27.15 -32.51
CA ASN A 2 -32.97 -26.63 -31.13
C ASN A 2 -31.97 -27.39 -30.24
N LYS A 3 -31.57 -28.62 -30.55
CA LYS A 3 -30.62 -29.38 -29.72
C LYS A 3 -29.16 -28.87 -29.86
N ILE A 4 -28.77 -28.48 -31.06
CA ILE A 4 -27.42 -27.97 -31.32
C ILE A 4 -27.25 -26.60 -30.64
N LEU A 5 -28.28 -25.75 -30.67
CA LEU A 5 -28.26 -24.44 -30.01
C LEU A 5 -28.10 -24.58 -28.49
N ASN A 6 -28.77 -25.57 -27.87
CA ASN A 6 -28.60 -25.83 -26.43
C ASN A 6 -27.17 -26.27 -26.07
N TYR A 7 -26.52 -27.09 -26.88
CA TYR A 7 -25.12 -27.50 -26.62
C TYR A 7 -24.16 -26.31 -26.76
N ILE A 8 -24.39 -25.38 -27.70
CA ILE A 8 -23.58 -24.17 -27.86
C ILE A 8 -23.74 -23.25 -26.64
N VAL A 9 -24.96 -23.05 -26.14
CA VAL A 9 -25.24 -22.25 -24.95
C VAL A 9 -24.59 -22.83 -23.69
N VAL A 10 -24.65 -24.14 -23.50
CA VAL A 10 -24.02 -24.82 -22.37
C VAL A 10 -22.50 -24.75 -22.45
N PHE A 11 -21.90 -24.87 -23.63
CA PHE A 11 -20.45 -24.71 -23.83
C PHE A 11 -19.98 -23.28 -23.54
N PHE A 12 -20.78 -22.26 -23.91
CA PHE A 12 -20.47 -20.86 -23.63
C PHE A 12 -20.56 -20.50 -22.15
N LEU A 13 -21.47 -21.15 -21.41
CA LEU A 13 -21.60 -21.00 -19.94
C LEU A 13 -20.37 -21.56 -19.19
N PHE A 14 -19.76 -22.63 -19.68
CA PHE A 14 -18.53 -23.18 -19.10
C PHE A 14 -17.29 -22.34 -19.38
N ALA A 15 -17.26 -21.54 -20.45
CA ALA A 15 -16.14 -20.66 -20.76
C ALA A 15 -16.04 -19.40 -19.86
N LEU A 16 -17.10 -19.07 -19.12
CA LEU A 16 -17.14 -17.88 -18.24
C LEU A 16 -16.59 -18.12 -16.83
N VAL A 17 -16.24 -19.35 -16.46
CA VAL A 17 -15.82 -19.71 -15.09
C VAL A 17 -14.31 -19.61 -14.87
N SER A 18 -13.54 -19.18 -15.85
CA SER A 18 -12.05 -19.19 -15.80
C SER A 18 -11.41 -17.85 -15.46
N CYS A 19 -11.95 -17.11 -14.49
CA CYS A 19 -11.19 -16.04 -13.83
C CYS A 19 -10.86 -16.44 -12.40
N ASP A 20 -9.79 -17.23 -12.23
CA ASP A 20 -9.17 -17.47 -10.92
C ASP A 20 -8.36 -16.21 -10.54
N TYR A 21 -9.04 -15.20 -10.00
CA TYR A 21 -8.40 -14.02 -9.43
C TYR A 21 -7.72 -14.43 -8.12
N LYS A 22 -6.45 -14.80 -8.18
CA LYS A 22 -5.62 -14.95 -6.98
C LYS A 22 -5.17 -13.56 -6.54
N PRO A 23 -5.58 -13.09 -5.35
CA PRO A 23 -5.05 -11.85 -4.82
C PRO A 23 -3.53 -11.98 -4.68
N ILE A 24 -2.79 -11.13 -5.38
CA ILE A 24 -1.32 -11.14 -5.47
C ILE A 24 -0.66 -10.92 -4.09
N LEU A 25 -1.41 -10.38 -3.11
CA LEU A 25 -0.91 -10.07 -1.77
C LEU A 25 -1.59 -10.95 -0.71
N ASN A 26 -1.21 -12.22 -0.67
CA ASN A 26 -1.59 -13.09 0.43
C ASN A 26 -0.46 -13.11 1.47
N TYR A 27 -0.49 -12.18 2.45
CA TYR A 27 0.52 -12.01 3.53
C TYR A 27 0.83 -13.31 4.30
N LYS A 28 -0.01 -14.32 4.18
CA LYS A 28 0.18 -15.61 4.86
C LYS A 28 1.31 -16.46 4.29
N ASN A 29 1.85 -16.12 3.11
CA ASN A 29 2.81 -16.96 2.40
C ASN A 29 4.23 -16.37 2.34
N TYR A 30 4.49 -15.22 2.94
CA TYR A 30 5.86 -14.71 2.98
C TYR A 30 6.70 -15.50 3.99
N GLN A 31 7.82 -16.05 3.51
CA GLN A 31 8.76 -16.87 4.30
C GLN A 31 9.83 -16.04 5.00
N PHE A 32 9.61 -14.72 5.11
CA PHE A 32 10.55 -13.82 5.76
C PHE A 32 9.89 -12.98 6.85
N SER A 33 10.70 -12.48 7.77
CA SER A 33 10.35 -11.45 8.74
C SER A 33 11.08 -10.14 8.45
N LEU A 34 10.46 -9.02 8.80
CA LEU A 34 11.00 -7.69 8.60
C LEU A 34 11.04 -6.95 9.95
N ASN A 35 12.24 -6.73 10.46
CA ASN A 35 12.46 -6.07 11.73
C ASN A 35 12.88 -4.61 11.50
N VAL A 36 12.30 -3.68 12.26
CA VAL A 36 12.64 -2.25 12.16
C VAL A 36 13.88 -1.97 13.02
N ASP A 37 14.96 -1.48 12.38
CA ASP A 37 16.22 -1.10 13.04
C ASP A 37 16.20 0.38 13.46
N LYS A 38 15.85 1.27 12.51
CA LYS A 38 15.71 2.70 12.76
C LYS A 38 14.45 3.26 12.14
N ILE A 39 13.81 4.20 12.85
CA ILE A 39 12.60 4.86 12.38
C ILE A 39 12.65 6.36 12.68
N SER A 40 12.17 7.19 11.74
CA SER A 40 12.04 8.63 11.89
C SER A 40 10.84 9.17 11.09
N GLY A 41 10.42 10.40 11.37
CA GLY A 41 9.38 11.11 10.66
C GLY A 41 7.99 11.00 11.28
N ASP A 42 6.93 10.92 10.48
CA ASP A 42 5.53 10.94 10.92
C ASP A 42 5.15 9.64 11.67
N GLU A 43 4.83 9.77 12.96
CA GLU A 43 4.54 8.62 13.84
C GLU A 43 3.34 7.80 13.37
N LYS A 44 2.31 8.46 12.84
CA LYS A 44 1.10 7.78 12.38
C LYS A 44 1.36 6.91 11.16
N ILE A 45 2.07 7.46 10.19
CA ILE A 45 2.49 6.72 8.98
C ILE A 45 3.37 5.54 9.37
N ASN A 46 4.36 5.81 10.21
CA ASN A 46 5.29 4.79 10.69
C ASN A 46 4.57 3.65 11.41
N SER A 47 3.62 3.95 12.30
CA SER A 47 2.87 2.92 13.04
C SER A 47 2.05 2.02 12.11
N ILE A 48 1.43 2.60 11.08
CA ILE A 48 0.65 1.83 10.09
C ILE A 48 1.57 0.87 9.32
N ILE A 49 2.72 1.36 8.86
CA ILE A 49 3.69 0.55 8.11
C ILE A 49 4.24 -0.59 8.98
N ILE A 50 4.67 -0.28 10.22
CA ILE A 50 5.22 -1.27 11.15
C ILE A 50 4.19 -2.34 11.50
N ASN A 51 2.93 -1.96 11.73
CA ASN A 51 1.87 -2.93 12.01
C ASN A 51 1.68 -3.93 10.86
N LYS A 52 1.89 -3.51 9.61
CA LYS A 52 1.90 -4.42 8.47
C LYS A 52 3.10 -5.37 8.49
N PHE A 53 4.29 -4.87 8.81
CA PHE A 53 5.50 -5.70 8.92
C PHE A 53 5.40 -6.74 10.02
N ASN A 54 4.82 -6.38 11.17
CA ASN A 54 4.59 -7.30 12.30
C ASN A 54 3.63 -8.47 11.97
N ASN A 55 2.84 -8.34 10.90
CA ASN A 55 1.98 -9.40 10.41
C ASN A 55 2.71 -10.43 9.51
N LEU A 56 3.97 -10.15 9.13
CA LEU A 56 4.81 -11.08 8.39
C LEU A 56 5.36 -12.13 9.37
N LYS A 57 4.93 -13.38 9.22
CA LYS A 57 5.25 -14.48 10.15
C LYS A 57 6.30 -15.47 9.61
N GLY A 58 7.02 -15.09 8.56
CA GLY A 58 8.06 -15.94 8.00
C GLY A 58 9.29 -16.02 8.92
N ASN A 59 9.85 -17.21 9.10
CA ASN A 59 11.00 -17.45 9.98
C ASN A 59 12.28 -17.83 9.21
N GLU A 60 12.19 -18.04 7.90
CA GLU A 60 13.33 -18.54 7.12
C GLU A 60 14.39 -17.49 6.84
N LYS A 61 13.95 -16.24 6.60
CA LYS A 61 14.85 -15.12 6.27
C LYS A 61 14.48 -13.91 7.12
N GLN A 62 15.49 -13.29 7.73
CA GLN A 62 15.33 -12.07 8.51
C GLN A 62 15.93 -10.88 7.78
N TYR A 63 15.15 -9.82 7.66
CA TYR A 63 15.58 -8.55 7.11
C TYR A 63 15.43 -7.45 8.15
N PHE A 64 16.30 -6.44 8.07
CA PHE A 64 16.25 -5.25 8.92
C PHE A 64 16.00 -4.03 8.03
N ILE A 65 15.07 -3.17 8.45
CA ILE A 65 14.69 -1.98 7.69
C ILE A 65 14.90 -0.71 8.50
N ASN A 66 15.52 0.29 7.87
CA ASN A 66 15.47 1.67 8.33
C ASN A 66 14.43 2.42 7.52
N LEU A 67 13.63 3.25 8.16
CA LEU A 67 12.48 3.90 7.57
C LEU A 67 12.41 5.37 8.01
N SER A 68 12.18 6.27 7.04
CA SER A 68 11.95 7.68 7.29
C SER A 68 10.72 8.13 6.50
N SER A 69 9.70 8.63 7.18
CA SER A 69 8.45 9.07 6.55
C SER A 69 8.23 10.56 6.66
N LYS A 70 7.61 11.15 5.62
CA LYS A 70 7.21 12.57 5.58
C LYS A 70 5.81 12.69 5.00
N LYS A 71 5.01 13.53 5.64
CA LYS A 71 3.68 13.90 5.16
C LYS A 71 3.65 15.38 4.77
N GLU A 72 3.05 15.66 3.61
CA GLU A 72 2.82 17.02 3.13
C GLU A 72 1.35 17.18 2.74
N LYS A 73 0.77 18.33 3.06
CA LYS A 73 -0.60 18.71 2.66
C LYS A 73 -0.54 20.04 1.92
N ASN A 74 -0.97 20.06 0.68
CA ASN A 74 -0.97 21.22 -0.19
C ASN A 74 -2.40 21.64 -0.54
N ILE A 75 -2.63 22.94 -0.73
CA ILE A 75 -3.88 23.46 -1.29
C ILE A 75 -3.69 23.52 -2.81
N ILE A 76 -4.51 22.77 -3.55
CA ILE A 76 -4.45 22.69 -5.00
C ILE A 76 -5.42 23.70 -5.65
N SER A 77 -6.57 23.93 -5.02
CA SER A 77 -7.58 24.86 -5.53
C SER A 77 -8.23 25.64 -4.42
N LYS A 78 -8.60 26.89 -4.74
CA LYS A 78 -9.33 27.80 -3.87
C LYS A 78 -10.58 28.31 -4.60
N ASP A 79 -11.59 28.68 -3.85
CA ASP A 79 -12.78 29.35 -4.38
C ASP A 79 -12.53 30.85 -4.66
N SER A 80 -13.58 31.57 -5.11
CA SER A 80 -13.52 32.99 -5.40
C SER A 80 -13.27 33.88 -4.17
N LYS A 81 -13.44 33.35 -2.96
CA LYS A 81 -13.18 34.03 -1.67
C LYS A 81 -11.79 33.72 -1.13
N GLY A 82 -11.06 32.82 -1.78
CA GLY A 82 -9.73 32.37 -1.36
C GLY A 82 -9.73 31.18 -0.41
N ASP A 83 -10.89 30.60 -0.12
CA ASP A 83 -11.00 29.42 0.74
C ASP A 83 -10.56 28.14 0.02
N PRO A 84 -9.86 27.23 0.70
CA PRO A 84 -9.44 25.98 0.12
C PRO A 84 -10.63 25.12 -0.32
N VAL A 85 -10.58 24.59 -1.56
CA VAL A 85 -11.60 23.67 -2.12
C VAL A 85 -11.05 22.28 -2.31
N ILE A 86 -9.79 22.18 -2.77
CA ILE A 86 -9.13 20.89 -3.04
C ILE A 86 -7.77 20.86 -2.34
N PHE A 87 -7.53 19.80 -1.60
CA PHE A 87 -6.24 19.47 -1.00
C PHE A 87 -5.55 18.32 -1.75
N GLU A 88 -4.22 18.32 -1.72
CA GLU A 88 -3.39 17.17 -2.06
C GLU A 88 -2.65 16.71 -0.80
N LEU A 89 -2.74 15.42 -0.50
CA LEU A 89 -1.92 14.77 0.53
C LEU A 89 -0.84 13.95 -0.15
N ILE A 90 0.41 14.16 0.28
CA ILE A 90 1.59 13.45 -0.21
C ILE A 90 2.23 12.75 0.97
N ILE A 91 2.56 11.47 0.78
CA ILE A 91 3.38 10.69 1.72
C ILE A 91 4.62 10.22 0.97
N ASN A 92 5.77 10.58 1.53
CA ASN A 92 7.08 10.12 1.09
C ASN A 92 7.67 9.19 2.15
N VAL A 93 8.20 8.06 1.72
CA VAL A 93 8.90 7.12 2.59
C VAL A 93 10.21 6.72 1.96
N ASP A 94 11.31 7.12 2.61
CA ASP A 94 12.65 6.63 2.32
C ASP A 94 12.90 5.38 3.15
N TYR A 95 13.43 4.34 2.54
CA TYR A 95 13.76 3.12 3.26
C TYR A 95 15.02 2.45 2.71
N ASN A 96 15.72 1.75 3.59
CA ASN A 96 16.77 0.83 3.21
C ASN A 96 16.62 -0.49 3.98
N VAL A 97 16.88 -1.59 3.27
CA VAL A 97 16.79 -2.94 3.81
C VAL A 97 18.18 -3.54 3.87
N LYS A 98 18.46 -4.20 5.01
CA LYS A 98 19.70 -4.91 5.26
C LYS A 98 19.42 -6.39 5.46
N LYS A 99 20.37 -7.22 5.01
CA LYS A 99 20.44 -8.65 5.30
C LYS A 99 21.87 -8.98 5.73
N ASN A 100 22.04 -9.65 6.86
CA ASN A 100 23.35 -9.99 7.42
C ASN A 100 24.29 -8.77 7.60
N GLY A 101 23.72 -7.59 7.88
CA GLY A 101 24.46 -6.34 8.03
C GLY A 101 24.72 -5.57 6.72
N GLU A 102 24.56 -6.18 5.56
CA GLU A 102 24.75 -5.54 4.26
C GLU A 102 23.45 -4.90 3.74
N LYS A 103 23.57 -3.70 3.19
CA LYS A 103 22.44 -2.99 2.56
C LYS A 103 22.16 -3.62 1.20
N ILE A 104 20.94 -4.15 1.01
CA ILE A 104 20.51 -4.83 -0.21
C ILE A 104 19.47 -4.06 -1.01
N ILE A 105 18.73 -3.17 -0.36
CA ILE A 105 17.76 -2.23 -1.00
C ILE A 105 17.96 -0.85 -0.41
N GLU A 106 17.87 0.16 -1.26
CA GLU A 106 17.66 1.57 -0.88
C GLU A 106 16.72 2.19 -1.89
N ASN A 107 15.59 2.71 -1.43
CA ASN A 107 14.58 3.25 -2.31
C ASN A 107 13.72 4.32 -1.61
N ASN A 108 12.98 5.07 -2.42
CA ASN A 108 11.98 6.04 -2.01
C ASN A 108 10.63 5.67 -2.63
N ILE A 109 9.57 5.73 -1.85
CA ILE A 109 8.20 5.56 -2.34
C ILE A 109 7.42 6.84 -2.04
N ASN A 110 6.90 7.44 -3.10
CA ASN A 110 5.98 8.55 -3.04
C ASN A 110 4.56 8.08 -3.38
N ARG A 111 3.57 8.47 -2.55
CA ARG A 111 2.16 8.29 -2.83
C ARG A 111 1.40 9.57 -2.55
N LYS A 112 0.50 9.92 -3.46
CA LYS A 112 -0.30 11.13 -3.32
C LYS A 112 -1.74 10.91 -3.77
N THR A 113 -2.64 11.70 -3.22
CA THR A 113 -4.03 11.78 -3.65
C THR A 113 -4.59 13.15 -3.40
N THR A 114 -5.61 13.52 -4.15
CA THR A 114 -6.37 14.76 -3.96
C THR A 114 -7.73 14.44 -3.36
N TYR A 115 -8.28 15.39 -2.59
CA TYR A 115 -9.60 15.29 -2.01
C TYR A 115 -10.23 16.67 -1.82
N ASN A 116 -11.56 16.72 -1.82
CA ASN A 116 -12.31 17.95 -1.60
C ASN A 116 -12.25 18.37 -0.13
N ASN A 117 -12.26 19.68 0.10
CA ASN A 117 -12.47 20.22 1.43
C ASN A 117 -13.88 19.86 1.92
N ILE A 118 -13.98 19.45 3.16
CA ILE A 118 -15.23 19.17 3.87
C ILE A 118 -15.40 20.27 4.90
N SER A 119 -16.59 20.93 4.91
CA SER A 119 -16.87 22.07 5.80
C SER A 119 -16.86 21.67 7.28
N ASP A 120 -17.31 20.47 7.61
CA ASP A 120 -17.18 19.89 8.94
C ASP A 120 -15.74 19.44 9.18
N LYS A 121 -15.09 20.06 10.18
CA LYS A 121 -13.67 19.79 10.49
C LYS A 121 -13.44 18.38 11.03
N PHE A 122 -14.40 17.82 11.77
CA PHE A 122 -14.30 16.48 12.31
C PHE A 122 -14.41 15.43 11.19
N GLU A 123 -15.34 15.63 10.27
CA GLU A 123 -15.46 14.77 9.08
C GLU A 123 -14.20 14.86 8.19
N LEU A 124 -13.68 16.07 7.99
CA LEU A 124 -12.45 16.28 7.22
C LEU A 124 -11.27 15.53 7.84
N GLU A 125 -11.09 15.62 9.16
CA GLU A 125 -10.03 14.92 9.88
C GLU A 125 -10.17 13.40 9.76
N ASN A 126 -11.38 12.86 9.92
CA ASN A 126 -11.65 11.43 9.76
C ASN A 126 -11.36 10.95 8.34
N TYR A 127 -11.74 11.75 7.34
CA TYR A 127 -11.43 11.47 5.95
C TYR A 127 -9.92 11.47 5.70
N GLU A 128 -9.20 12.49 6.16
CA GLU A 128 -7.74 12.57 6.04
C GLU A 128 -7.05 11.38 6.72
N ASN A 129 -7.54 10.96 7.88
CA ASN A 129 -7.04 9.78 8.58
C ASN A 129 -7.22 8.51 7.76
N THR A 130 -8.34 8.36 7.07
CA THR A 130 -8.60 7.26 6.16
C THR A 130 -7.66 7.30 4.96
N VAL A 131 -7.44 8.47 4.37
CA VAL A 131 -6.51 8.68 3.26
C VAL A 131 -5.07 8.31 3.68
N ILE A 132 -4.62 8.80 4.85
CA ILE A 132 -3.28 8.47 5.38
C ILE A 132 -3.13 6.95 5.54
N ASN A 133 -4.15 6.29 6.11
CA ASN A 133 -4.13 4.84 6.30
C ASN A 133 -4.01 4.09 4.96
N ASN A 134 -4.77 4.48 3.96
CA ASN A 134 -4.77 3.85 2.64
C ASN A 134 -3.43 4.05 1.91
N LEU A 135 -2.87 5.26 1.91
CA LEU A 135 -1.59 5.55 1.28
C LEU A 135 -0.44 4.82 1.98
N SER A 136 -0.42 4.83 3.33
CA SER A 136 0.60 4.16 4.12
C SER A 136 0.54 2.63 3.97
N THR A 137 -0.67 2.07 3.91
CA THR A 137 -0.87 0.65 3.60
C THR A 137 -0.32 0.29 2.22
N ASN A 138 -0.63 1.09 1.19
CA ASN A 138 -0.11 0.88 -0.15
C ASN A 138 1.43 0.95 -0.21
N ILE A 139 2.04 1.87 0.56
CA ILE A 139 3.49 1.98 0.67
C ILE A 139 4.07 0.72 1.33
N SER A 140 3.49 0.27 2.46
CA SER A 140 3.96 -0.94 3.13
C SER A 140 3.86 -2.18 2.25
N ASP A 141 2.76 -2.32 1.50
CA ASP A 141 2.57 -3.42 0.54
C ASP A 141 3.65 -3.40 -0.54
N ARG A 142 4.01 -2.20 -1.03
CA ARG A 142 5.07 -2.06 -2.04
C ARG A 142 6.46 -2.38 -1.48
N ILE A 143 6.75 -2.01 -0.23
CA ILE A 143 8.00 -2.39 0.44
C ILE A 143 8.08 -3.91 0.58
N ILE A 144 7.03 -4.55 1.09
CA ILE A 144 6.96 -6.00 1.26
C ILE A 144 7.16 -6.71 -0.09
N PHE A 145 6.50 -6.22 -1.13
CA PHE A 145 6.64 -6.78 -2.48
C PHE A 145 8.08 -6.68 -2.99
N SER A 146 8.75 -5.53 -2.84
CA SER A 146 10.15 -5.36 -3.29
C SER A 146 11.13 -6.31 -2.58
N ILE A 147 10.82 -6.69 -1.32
CA ILE A 147 11.64 -7.67 -0.59
C ILE A 147 11.30 -9.10 -1.04
N SER A 148 10.03 -9.38 -1.36
CA SER A 148 9.63 -10.70 -1.85
C SER A 148 10.28 -11.06 -3.18
N GLU A 149 10.45 -10.08 -4.08
CA GLU A 149 11.15 -10.27 -5.37
C GLU A 149 12.59 -10.74 -5.20
N LEU A 150 13.27 -10.38 -4.07
CA LEU A 150 14.62 -10.88 -3.77
C LEU A 150 14.65 -12.35 -3.32
N ASN A 151 13.51 -12.94 -3.06
CA ASN A 151 13.40 -14.31 -2.55
C ASN A 151 13.02 -15.33 -3.63
N GLU A 152 12.68 -14.88 -4.83
CA GLU A 152 12.30 -15.74 -5.96
C GLU A 152 13.51 -16.26 -6.78
N TRP A 153 14.76 -15.91 -6.36
CA TRP A 153 16.01 -16.35 -7.02
C TRP A 153 16.87 -17.23 -6.10
#